data_63a51b2101728787466b474c2dc10b52
#
_entry.id   63a51b2101728787466b474c2dc10b52
#
_cell.length_a   1.000
_cell.length_b   1.000
_cell.length_c   1.000
_cell.angle_alpha   90.00
_cell.angle_beta   90.00
_cell.angle_gamma   90.00
#
_symmetry.space_group_name_H-M   'P 1'
#
loop_
_entity.id
_entity.type
_entity.pdbx_description
1 polymer ?
#
loop_
_entity_poly.entity_id
_entity_poly.type
_entity_poly.pdbx_seq_one_letter_code
_entity_poly.pdbx_strand_id
1 'polypeptide(L)'
;MLTSMSVLFTLGLATPFAHAADAVQMGAVLSLTGPNATVGEDVRRAVKLAEDKVNADGGVLGKPFKVIVEDSGGNPTTAINAARKLVSVDKVPVVIGEYSSGISIPMGQYLVKEGVVHINIASTSVKVRDLGSSSFNLIGLEDKGNKFSSQDAWDLGFRNVAILAPNNAYGQGVAHGFRAEFEKLGGKIVNETLYTAGQSTYRRELQQIARTKPDAYIYTAYGQESAVINREALELGLRDKPWYAILLSMSLSDTPANIAQGQLGMEVGSFVGPTGKAYADAFAAKYKEGMKTSYTGYAYDAVLMTAKAIDKAGSTDPAAVQAALKDVGKGYDGVTGKVAFDDGRQRIDPPYAKLKYDGGKVVPR
;
A
#
# COMPACT_ATOMS: atom_id res chain seq x y z
N MET A 1 -53.08 -1.34 -71.17
CA MET A 1 -52.09 -1.99 -70.26
C MET A 1 -51.34 -0.89 -69.54
N LEU A 2 -51.73 -0.60 -68.29
CA LEU A 2 -51.06 0.37 -67.43
C LEU A 2 -50.19 -0.44 -66.42
N THR A 3 -48.91 -0.26 -66.49
CA THR A 3 -47.96 -0.83 -65.57
C THR A 3 -47.69 0.15 -64.40
N SER A 4 -48.19 -0.19 -63.20
CA SER A 4 -47.89 0.53 -61.94
C SER A 4 -46.49 0.20 -61.44
N MET A 5 -45.64 1.18 -61.29
CA MET A 5 -44.31 1.08 -60.74
C MET A 5 -44.35 1.49 -59.23
N SER A 6 -44.25 0.47 -58.35
CA SER A 6 -44.21 0.67 -56.90
C SER A 6 -42.78 1.06 -56.49
N VAL A 7 -42.61 2.26 -55.94
CA VAL A 7 -41.40 2.75 -55.35
C VAL A 7 -41.34 2.30 -53.87
N LEU A 8 -40.43 1.41 -53.51
CA LEU A 8 -40.11 1.03 -52.13
C LEU A 8 -39.23 2.14 -51.50
N PHE A 9 -39.79 2.83 -50.51
CA PHE A 9 -39.01 3.73 -49.65
C PHE A 9 -38.37 2.90 -48.53
N THR A 10 -37.06 2.66 -48.57
CA THR A 10 -36.32 2.08 -47.44
C THR A 10 -36.02 3.17 -46.42
N LEU A 11 -36.71 3.15 -45.28
CA LEU A 11 -36.32 3.94 -44.10
C LEU A 11 -35.00 3.35 -43.54
N GLY A 12 -33.90 4.04 -43.75
CA GLY A 12 -32.66 3.77 -43.10
C GLY A 12 -32.76 4.13 -41.62
N LEU A 13 -32.85 3.13 -40.74
CA LEU A 13 -32.64 3.29 -39.30
C LEU A 13 -31.19 3.75 -39.05
N ALA A 14 -30.98 5.05 -38.87
CA ALA A 14 -29.75 5.58 -38.32
C ALA A 14 -29.63 5.12 -36.88
N THR A 15 -28.81 4.08 -36.62
CA THR A 15 -28.41 3.73 -35.27
C THR A 15 -27.58 4.91 -34.72
N PRO A 16 -27.98 5.50 -33.60
CA PRO A 16 -27.14 6.53 -32.98
C PRO A 16 -25.79 5.87 -32.62
N PHE A 17 -24.70 6.38 -33.17
CA PHE A 17 -23.37 6.11 -32.63
C PHE A 17 -23.38 6.60 -31.19
N ALA A 18 -23.55 5.68 -30.24
CA ALA A 18 -23.31 5.98 -28.84
C ALA A 18 -21.84 6.43 -28.75
N HIS A 19 -21.60 7.71 -28.60
CA HIS A 19 -20.31 8.19 -28.14
C HIS A 19 -20.05 7.47 -26.82
N ALA A 20 -19.00 6.67 -26.75
CA ALA A 20 -18.55 6.12 -25.48
C ALA A 20 -18.36 7.32 -24.55
N ALA A 21 -19.16 7.43 -23.50
CA ALA A 21 -19.05 8.51 -22.55
C ALA A 21 -17.61 8.52 -22.02
N ASP A 22 -16.94 9.67 -22.05
CA ASP A 22 -15.59 9.79 -21.52
C ASP A 22 -15.55 9.25 -20.08
N ALA A 23 -14.67 8.30 -19.83
CA ALA A 23 -14.55 7.67 -18.52
C ALA A 23 -14.12 8.70 -17.47
N VAL A 24 -14.69 8.64 -16.28
CA VAL A 24 -14.14 9.33 -15.10
C VAL A 24 -12.86 8.64 -14.71
N GLN A 25 -11.78 9.41 -14.50
CA GLN A 25 -10.44 8.87 -14.32
C GLN A 25 -9.86 9.24 -12.96
N MET A 26 -9.04 8.34 -12.39
CA MET A 26 -8.08 8.61 -11.32
C MET A 26 -6.73 8.00 -11.66
N GLY A 27 -5.68 8.39 -10.95
CA GLY A 27 -4.34 7.88 -11.14
C GLY A 27 -3.89 6.95 -10.02
N ALA A 28 -2.96 6.06 -10.36
CA ALA A 28 -2.18 5.28 -9.42
C ALA A 28 -0.70 5.25 -9.85
N VAL A 29 0.22 5.49 -8.92
CA VAL A 29 1.66 5.31 -9.16
C VAL A 29 2.15 4.16 -8.30
N LEU A 30 2.64 3.10 -8.93
CA LEU A 30 2.99 1.83 -8.29
C LEU A 30 4.38 1.37 -8.76
N SER A 31 5.08 0.61 -7.93
CA SER A 31 6.37 -0.03 -8.31
C SER A 31 6.10 -1.30 -9.13
N LEU A 32 5.78 -1.18 -10.42
CA LEU A 32 5.48 -2.35 -11.27
C LEU A 32 6.73 -3.05 -11.79
N THR A 33 7.85 -2.34 -11.85
CA THR A 33 9.16 -2.88 -12.18
C THR A 33 10.17 -2.60 -11.07
N GLY A 34 11.39 -3.16 -11.17
CA GLY A 34 12.44 -2.99 -10.18
C GLY A 34 12.28 -3.89 -8.94
N PRO A 35 13.00 -3.59 -7.85
CA PRO A 35 13.13 -4.49 -6.69
C PRO A 35 11.84 -4.71 -5.89
N ASN A 36 10.82 -3.87 -6.09
CA ASN A 36 9.54 -3.93 -5.40
C ASN A 36 8.38 -4.41 -6.30
N ALA A 37 8.69 -4.97 -7.48
CA ALA A 37 7.68 -5.34 -8.48
C ALA A 37 6.63 -6.34 -7.96
N THR A 38 7.01 -7.27 -7.08
CA THR A 38 6.08 -8.23 -6.47
C THR A 38 4.96 -7.52 -5.71
N VAL A 39 5.30 -6.50 -4.91
CA VAL A 39 4.33 -5.71 -4.15
C VAL A 39 3.50 -4.82 -5.09
N GLY A 40 4.16 -4.16 -6.05
CA GLY A 40 3.49 -3.29 -7.02
C GLY A 40 2.45 -4.02 -7.86
N GLU A 41 2.78 -5.23 -8.34
CA GLU A 41 1.85 -6.06 -9.10
C GLU A 41 0.67 -6.56 -8.26
N ASP A 42 0.93 -6.94 -7.00
CA ASP A 42 -0.12 -7.35 -6.08
C ASP A 42 -1.14 -6.21 -5.84
N VAL A 43 -0.63 -5.00 -5.62
CA VAL A 43 -1.45 -3.78 -5.47
C VAL A 43 -2.18 -3.43 -6.78
N ARG A 44 -1.53 -3.54 -7.95
CA ARG A 44 -2.16 -3.31 -9.26
C ARG A 44 -3.37 -4.22 -9.48
N ARG A 45 -3.28 -5.48 -9.08
CA ARG A 45 -4.38 -6.44 -9.14
C ARG A 45 -5.55 -6.00 -8.27
N ALA A 46 -5.29 -5.49 -7.07
CA ALA A 46 -6.32 -4.96 -6.18
C ALA A 46 -6.99 -3.71 -6.75
N VAL A 47 -6.21 -2.79 -7.32
CA VAL A 47 -6.70 -1.59 -8.04
C VAL A 47 -7.64 -1.99 -9.18
N LYS A 48 -7.25 -2.99 -9.99
CA LYS A 48 -8.09 -3.48 -11.08
C LYS A 48 -9.37 -4.15 -10.59
N LEU A 49 -9.31 -4.88 -9.49
CA LEU A 49 -10.50 -5.49 -8.89
C LEU A 49 -11.47 -4.42 -8.37
N ALA A 50 -10.96 -3.33 -7.78
CA ALA A 50 -11.76 -2.20 -7.34
C ALA A 50 -12.40 -1.44 -8.52
N GLU A 51 -11.64 -1.18 -9.59
CA GLU A 51 -12.15 -0.57 -10.82
C GLU A 51 -13.31 -1.39 -11.41
N ASP A 52 -13.16 -2.72 -11.49
CA ASP A 52 -14.21 -3.61 -11.98
C ASP A 52 -15.45 -3.57 -11.10
N LYS A 53 -15.28 -3.51 -9.77
CA LYS A 53 -16.37 -3.38 -8.81
C LYS A 53 -17.14 -2.06 -9.00
N VAL A 54 -16.42 -0.95 -9.12
CA VAL A 54 -17.04 0.37 -9.37
C VAL A 54 -17.85 0.34 -10.66
N ASN A 55 -17.29 -0.23 -11.73
CA ASN A 55 -18.00 -0.32 -13.02
C ASN A 55 -19.19 -1.28 -12.98
N ALA A 56 -19.10 -2.38 -12.25
CA ALA A 56 -20.23 -3.29 -12.05
C ALA A 56 -21.38 -2.65 -11.26
N ASP A 57 -21.06 -1.68 -10.38
CA ASP A 57 -22.03 -0.90 -9.60
C ASP A 57 -22.62 0.29 -10.38
N GLY A 58 -22.26 0.49 -11.65
CA GLY A 58 -22.79 1.54 -12.53
C GLY A 58 -21.80 2.68 -12.85
N GLY A 59 -20.54 2.54 -12.45
CA GLY A 59 -19.49 3.54 -12.72
C GLY A 59 -19.52 4.72 -11.76
N VAL A 60 -19.06 5.88 -12.21
CA VAL A 60 -19.01 7.14 -11.45
C VAL A 60 -19.67 8.26 -12.26
N LEU A 61 -20.54 9.04 -11.66
CA LEU A 61 -21.33 10.08 -12.35
C LEU A 61 -22.09 9.53 -13.58
N GLY A 62 -22.53 8.26 -13.52
CA GLY A 62 -23.18 7.58 -14.64
C GLY A 62 -22.27 7.27 -15.83
N LYS A 63 -20.95 7.30 -15.65
CA LYS A 63 -19.95 7.05 -16.66
C LYS A 63 -19.03 5.89 -16.25
N PRO A 64 -18.38 5.21 -17.20
CA PRO A 64 -17.32 4.25 -16.88
C PRO A 64 -16.25 4.91 -16.01
N PHE A 65 -15.68 4.13 -15.08
CA PHE A 65 -14.60 4.55 -14.23
C PHE A 65 -13.30 3.84 -14.62
N LYS A 66 -12.19 4.57 -14.63
CA LYS A 66 -10.88 4.05 -15.04
C LYS A 66 -9.79 4.51 -14.10
N VAL A 67 -8.92 3.59 -13.68
CA VAL A 67 -7.68 3.89 -12.97
C VAL A 67 -6.51 3.83 -13.96
N ILE A 68 -5.84 4.97 -14.16
CA ILE A 68 -4.61 5.03 -14.97
C ILE A 68 -3.46 4.68 -14.04
N VAL A 69 -2.79 3.57 -14.36
CA VAL A 69 -1.67 3.06 -13.55
C VAL A 69 -0.35 3.38 -14.25
N GLU A 70 0.54 4.07 -13.54
CA GLU A 70 1.89 4.42 -13.98
C GLU A 70 2.93 3.69 -13.12
N ASP A 71 4.05 3.32 -13.74
CA ASP A 71 5.16 2.65 -13.08
C ASP A 71 6.15 3.64 -12.48
N SER A 72 6.46 3.50 -11.20
CA SER A 72 7.52 4.24 -10.53
C SER A 72 8.91 3.62 -10.72
N GLY A 73 8.98 2.34 -11.13
CA GLY A 73 10.22 1.58 -11.18
C GLY A 73 10.95 1.48 -9.83
N GLY A 74 10.25 1.80 -8.73
CA GLY A 74 10.87 1.90 -7.41
C GLY A 74 11.83 3.10 -7.26
N ASN A 75 11.64 4.15 -8.07
CA ASN A 75 12.53 5.32 -8.12
C ASN A 75 11.78 6.64 -7.92
N PRO A 76 12.26 7.55 -7.03
CA PRO A 76 11.56 8.81 -6.75
C PRO A 76 11.40 9.72 -7.97
N THR A 77 12.41 9.82 -8.83
CA THR A 77 12.36 10.69 -10.03
C THR A 77 11.36 10.15 -11.04
N THR A 78 11.35 8.84 -11.25
CA THR A 78 10.37 8.19 -12.15
C THR A 78 8.96 8.35 -11.60
N ALA A 79 8.74 8.19 -10.29
CA ALA A 79 7.44 8.40 -9.65
C ALA A 79 6.92 9.83 -9.81
N ILE A 80 7.79 10.84 -9.66
CA ILE A 80 7.42 12.26 -9.90
C ILE A 80 7.05 12.48 -11.37
N ASN A 81 7.78 11.88 -12.32
CA ASN A 81 7.46 11.99 -13.75
C ASN A 81 6.14 11.30 -14.10
N ALA A 82 5.86 10.13 -13.52
CA ALA A 82 4.59 9.44 -13.62
C ALA A 82 3.43 10.29 -13.06
N ALA A 83 3.61 10.86 -11.87
CA ALA A 83 2.64 11.79 -11.28
C ALA A 83 2.42 13.03 -12.16
N ARG A 84 3.49 13.59 -12.75
CA ARG A 84 3.39 14.73 -13.67
C ARG A 84 2.55 14.40 -14.90
N LYS A 85 2.71 13.22 -15.49
CA LYS A 85 1.89 12.76 -16.61
C LYS A 85 0.41 12.68 -16.20
N LEU A 86 0.11 12.01 -15.09
CA LEU A 86 -1.26 11.88 -14.56
C LEU A 86 -1.93 13.25 -14.33
N VAL A 87 -1.16 14.24 -13.84
CA VAL A 87 -1.69 15.60 -13.57
C VAL A 87 -1.83 16.42 -14.84
N SER A 88 -0.78 16.51 -15.67
CA SER A 88 -0.73 17.47 -16.78
C SER A 88 -1.36 16.95 -18.07
N VAL A 89 -1.32 15.64 -18.31
CA VAL A 89 -1.84 15.00 -19.53
C VAL A 89 -3.21 14.37 -19.26
N ASP A 90 -3.27 13.49 -18.26
CA ASP A 90 -4.49 12.72 -17.96
C ASP A 90 -5.48 13.52 -17.10
N LYS A 91 -5.03 14.61 -16.44
CA LYS A 91 -5.84 15.56 -15.64
C LYS A 91 -6.68 14.88 -14.56
N VAL A 92 -6.11 13.89 -13.90
CA VAL A 92 -6.80 13.14 -12.85
C VAL A 92 -6.97 13.97 -11.56
N PRO A 93 -8.11 13.90 -10.87
CA PRO A 93 -8.34 14.65 -9.63
C PRO A 93 -7.65 14.04 -8.41
N VAL A 94 -7.37 12.73 -8.47
CA VAL A 94 -6.82 11.94 -7.36
C VAL A 94 -5.73 11.02 -7.87
N VAL A 95 -4.65 10.90 -7.11
CA VAL A 95 -3.59 9.89 -7.33
C VAL A 95 -3.37 9.11 -6.05
N ILE A 96 -3.40 7.78 -6.14
CA ILE A 96 -3.03 6.87 -5.05
C ILE A 96 -1.61 6.33 -5.25
N GLY A 97 -0.97 5.95 -4.16
CA GLY A 97 0.39 5.38 -4.15
C GLY A 97 1.29 6.25 -3.26
N GLU A 98 2.52 6.06 -3.27
CA GLU A 98 3.39 5.00 -3.73
C GLU A 98 3.74 4.10 -2.51
N TYR A 99 4.48 3.02 -2.76
CA TYR A 99 4.80 2.01 -1.76
C TYR A 99 5.85 2.48 -0.74
N SER A 100 7.01 2.95 -1.20
CA SER A 100 8.11 3.36 -0.33
C SER A 100 7.97 4.81 0.14
N SER A 101 8.20 5.06 1.44
CA SER A 101 8.15 6.44 1.98
C SER A 101 9.17 7.38 1.32
N GLY A 102 10.35 6.85 0.93
CA GLY A 102 11.36 7.62 0.20
C GLY A 102 10.91 8.06 -1.20
N ILE A 103 9.86 7.44 -1.74
CA ILE A 103 9.25 7.75 -3.04
C ILE A 103 7.94 8.50 -2.86
N SER A 104 7.08 8.03 -1.96
CA SER A 104 5.76 8.65 -1.67
C SER A 104 5.88 10.11 -1.23
N ILE A 105 6.88 10.44 -0.39
CA ILE A 105 7.01 11.80 0.13
C ILE A 105 7.28 12.80 -0.99
N PRO A 106 8.34 12.68 -1.82
CA PRO A 106 8.59 13.64 -2.89
C PRO A 106 7.50 13.64 -3.98
N MET A 107 6.90 12.49 -4.29
CA MET A 107 5.76 12.41 -5.20
C MET A 107 4.53 13.14 -4.63
N GLY A 108 4.20 12.89 -3.36
CA GLY A 108 3.08 13.53 -2.67
C GLY A 108 3.26 15.04 -2.54
N GLN A 109 4.47 15.53 -2.30
CA GLN A 109 4.79 16.96 -2.31
C GLN A 109 4.47 17.59 -3.68
N TYR A 110 4.83 16.91 -4.77
CA TYR A 110 4.48 17.36 -6.12
C TYR A 110 2.95 17.41 -6.30
N LEU A 111 2.23 16.32 -6.01
CA LEU A 111 0.77 16.23 -6.19
C LEU A 111 0.03 17.31 -5.39
N VAL A 112 0.38 17.50 -4.12
CA VAL A 112 -0.23 18.51 -3.25
C VAL A 112 0.03 19.93 -3.77
N LYS A 113 1.24 20.21 -4.27
CA LYS A 113 1.60 21.48 -4.89
C LYS A 113 0.76 21.78 -6.14
N GLU A 114 0.44 20.75 -6.93
CA GLU A 114 -0.41 20.87 -8.12
C GLU A 114 -1.92 20.88 -7.80
N GLY A 115 -2.30 20.83 -6.50
CA GLY A 115 -3.69 20.83 -6.05
C GLY A 115 -4.43 19.52 -6.26
N VAL A 116 -3.73 18.42 -6.60
CA VAL A 116 -4.30 17.09 -6.80
C VAL A 116 -4.38 16.36 -5.46
N VAL A 117 -5.46 15.60 -5.24
CA VAL A 117 -5.62 14.79 -4.04
C VAL A 117 -4.66 13.61 -4.08
N HIS A 118 -3.87 13.45 -3.03
CA HIS A 118 -3.02 12.30 -2.81
C HIS A 118 -3.62 11.38 -1.75
N ILE A 119 -3.74 10.08 -2.03
CA ILE A 119 -4.12 9.07 -1.03
C ILE A 119 -2.95 8.10 -0.83
N ASN A 120 -2.32 8.20 0.31
CA ASN A 120 -1.27 7.28 0.73
C ASN A 120 -1.86 5.95 1.18
N ILE A 121 -1.45 4.87 0.53
CA ILE A 121 -1.94 3.50 0.73
C ILE A 121 -0.93 2.55 1.38
N ALA A 122 0.35 2.94 1.47
CA ALA A 122 1.39 2.01 1.89
C ALA A 122 2.55 2.65 2.67
N SER A 123 2.85 3.92 2.42
CA SER A 123 3.94 4.64 3.09
C SER A 123 3.60 4.92 4.56
N THR A 124 4.43 4.44 5.49
CA THR A 124 4.15 4.55 6.94
C THR A 124 4.94 5.64 7.65
N SER A 125 5.89 6.31 7.00
CA SER A 125 6.66 7.40 7.63
C SER A 125 5.77 8.54 8.11
N VAL A 126 5.97 9.00 9.34
CA VAL A 126 5.23 10.15 9.89
C VAL A 126 5.42 11.45 9.09
N LYS A 127 6.48 11.55 8.29
CA LYS A 127 6.73 12.70 7.42
C LYS A 127 5.66 12.92 6.34
N VAL A 128 4.82 11.90 6.05
CA VAL A 128 3.68 12.06 5.13
C VAL A 128 2.58 12.95 5.71
N ARG A 129 2.57 13.23 7.02
CA ARG A 129 1.64 14.19 7.65
C ARG A 129 1.85 15.61 7.15
N ASP A 130 3.10 15.94 6.83
CA ASP A 130 3.52 17.30 6.49
C ASP A 130 3.32 17.63 5.01
N LEU A 131 2.75 16.68 4.23
CA LEU A 131 2.54 16.87 2.79
C LEU A 131 1.51 17.96 2.45
N GLY A 132 0.54 18.20 3.34
CA GLY A 132 -0.45 19.26 3.17
C GLY A 132 -1.89 18.77 3.14
N SER A 133 -2.83 19.71 2.90
CA SER A 133 -4.27 19.51 3.11
C SER A 133 -4.95 18.58 2.09
N SER A 134 -4.36 18.31 0.94
CA SER A 134 -4.89 17.37 -0.05
C SER A 134 -4.26 15.97 0.01
N SER A 135 -3.46 15.66 1.06
CA SER A 135 -2.91 14.32 1.28
C SER A 135 -3.67 13.59 2.40
N PHE A 136 -4.18 12.40 2.11
CA PHE A 136 -4.90 11.52 3.04
C PHE A 136 -4.08 10.27 3.30
N ASN A 137 -3.92 9.88 4.57
CA ASN A 137 -3.17 8.70 4.96
C ASN A 137 -4.11 7.59 5.39
N LEU A 138 -4.40 6.69 4.47
CA LEU A 138 -5.33 5.58 4.67
C LEU A 138 -4.70 4.46 5.51
N ILE A 139 -3.39 4.26 5.38
CA ILE A 139 -2.62 3.31 6.17
C ILE A 139 -2.23 3.91 7.53
N GLY A 140 -2.03 3.05 8.52
CA GLY A 140 -1.49 3.47 9.83
C GLY A 140 -0.03 3.88 9.73
N LEU A 141 0.33 5.00 10.35
CA LEU A 141 1.69 5.51 10.34
C LEU A 141 2.57 4.84 11.40
N GLU A 142 3.87 4.97 11.23
CA GLU A 142 4.89 4.27 12.01
C GLU A 142 4.88 4.61 13.52
N ASP A 143 4.41 5.79 13.93
CA ASP A 143 4.28 6.10 15.36
C ASP A 143 3.32 5.15 16.09
N LYS A 144 2.18 4.83 15.47
CA LYS A 144 1.24 3.84 15.99
C LYS A 144 1.78 2.41 15.81
N GLY A 145 2.39 2.13 14.66
CA GLY A 145 3.01 0.84 14.36
C GLY A 145 4.17 0.51 15.28
N ASN A 146 5.05 1.49 15.58
CA ASN A 146 6.18 1.31 16.48
C ASN A 146 5.71 1.03 17.92
N LYS A 147 4.69 1.74 18.40
CA LYS A 147 4.09 1.45 19.72
C LYS A 147 3.54 0.03 19.79
N PHE A 148 2.82 -0.40 18.74
CA PHE A 148 2.25 -1.75 18.69
C PHE A 148 3.36 -2.82 18.63
N SER A 149 4.34 -2.67 17.74
CA SER A 149 5.42 -3.65 17.55
C SER A 149 6.35 -3.75 18.77
N SER A 150 6.64 -2.63 19.43
CA SER A 150 7.46 -2.61 20.65
C SER A 150 6.75 -3.31 21.81
N GLN A 151 5.46 -3.07 21.98
CA GLN A 151 4.66 -3.78 23.00
C GLN A 151 4.59 -5.28 22.69
N ASP A 152 4.39 -5.66 21.43
CA ASP A 152 4.33 -7.05 21.02
C ASP A 152 5.67 -7.78 21.21
N ALA A 153 6.78 -7.14 20.88
CA ALA A 153 8.13 -7.67 21.12
C ALA A 153 8.41 -7.85 22.64
N TRP A 154 7.95 -6.88 23.44
CA TRP A 154 8.04 -6.98 24.91
C TRP A 154 7.22 -8.14 25.48
N ASP A 155 5.97 -8.31 25.01
CA ASP A 155 5.06 -9.39 25.39
C ASP A 155 5.61 -10.77 25.00
N LEU A 156 6.41 -10.87 23.92
CA LEU A 156 7.14 -12.07 23.52
C LEU A 156 8.32 -12.40 24.43
N GLY A 157 8.64 -11.56 25.39
CA GLY A 157 9.74 -11.78 26.34
C GLY A 157 11.08 -11.21 25.86
N PHE A 158 11.13 -10.49 24.74
CA PHE A 158 12.38 -9.87 24.28
C PHE A 158 12.76 -8.70 25.19
N ARG A 159 14.04 -8.59 25.51
CA ARG A 159 14.59 -7.56 26.41
C ARG A 159 15.79 -6.82 25.80
N ASN A 160 16.64 -7.54 25.09
CA ASN A 160 17.85 -7.02 24.44
C ASN A 160 17.76 -7.31 22.95
N VAL A 161 17.41 -6.34 22.13
CA VAL A 161 17.17 -6.57 20.70
C VAL A 161 18.16 -5.80 19.82
N ALA A 162 18.48 -6.36 18.66
CA ALA A 162 19.19 -5.65 17.60
C ALA A 162 18.23 -5.29 16.48
N ILE A 163 18.39 -4.08 15.93
CA ILE A 163 17.54 -3.55 14.85
C ILE A 163 18.30 -3.56 13.53
N LEU A 164 17.64 -4.01 12.45
CA LEU A 164 18.12 -3.93 11.08
C LEU A 164 17.02 -3.31 10.19
N ALA A 165 17.30 -2.16 9.57
CA ALA A 165 16.33 -1.45 8.74
C ALA A 165 17.03 -0.72 7.55
N PRO A 166 16.31 -0.40 6.45
CA PRO A 166 16.88 0.36 5.35
C PRO A 166 17.18 1.80 5.75
N ASN A 167 18.29 2.35 5.25
CA ASN A 167 18.68 3.73 5.50
C ASN A 167 17.89 4.70 4.60
N ASN A 168 16.61 4.84 4.86
CA ASN A 168 15.72 5.79 4.20
C ASN A 168 14.68 6.33 5.19
N ALA A 169 13.76 7.20 4.72
CA ALA A 169 12.76 7.83 5.59
C ALA A 169 11.90 6.83 6.39
N TYR A 170 11.57 5.68 5.79
CA TYR A 170 10.82 4.61 6.45
C TYR A 170 11.67 3.90 7.51
N GLY A 171 12.82 3.33 7.11
CA GLY A 171 13.63 2.52 8.02
C GLY A 171 14.21 3.31 9.19
N GLN A 172 14.57 4.58 8.98
CA GLN A 172 14.97 5.50 10.05
C GLN A 172 13.84 5.73 11.05
N GLY A 173 12.62 5.98 10.55
CA GLY A 173 11.43 6.16 11.39
C GLY A 173 11.07 4.91 12.19
N VAL A 174 11.16 3.74 11.57
CA VAL A 174 10.97 2.44 12.26
C VAL A 174 12.03 2.24 13.34
N ALA A 175 13.31 2.38 13.01
CA ALA A 175 14.40 2.12 13.96
C ALA A 175 14.34 3.06 15.18
N HIS A 176 14.23 4.36 14.94
CA HIS A 176 14.18 5.36 16.01
C HIS A 176 12.89 5.25 16.83
N GLY A 177 11.75 5.06 16.17
CA GLY A 177 10.46 4.96 16.85
C GLY A 177 10.31 3.67 17.65
N PHE A 178 10.74 2.53 17.10
CA PHE A 178 10.75 1.27 17.84
C PHE A 178 11.67 1.38 19.06
N ARG A 179 12.89 1.92 18.91
CA ARG A 179 13.80 2.18 20.02
C ARG A 179 13.10 2.97 21.13
N ALA A 180 12.54 4.14 20.77
CA ALA A 180 11.92 5.04 21.73
C ALA A 180 10.78 4.38 22.50
N GLU A 181 9.96 3.58 21.85
CA GLU A 181 8.85 2.89 22.51
C GLU A 181 9.32 1.66 23.31
N PHE A 182 10.29 0.90 22.79
CA PHE A 182 10.78 -0.31 23.46
C PHE A 182 11.58 0.03 24.72
N GLU A 183 12.37 1.12 24.71
CA GLU A 183 13.12 1.60 25.89
C GLU A 183 12.18 2.12 26.99
N LYS A 184 11.01 2.70 26.66
CA LYS A 184 9.97 3.07 27.65
C LYS A 184 9.43 1.85 28.41
N LEU A 185 9.41 0.67 27.77
CA LEU A 185 8.99 -0.57 28.40
C LEU A 185 10.10 -1.23 29.26
N GLY A 186 11.32 -0.65 29.25
CA GLY A 186 12.48 -1.19 29.95
C GLY A 186 13.35 -2.09 29.06
N GLY A 187 13.07 -2.19 27.78
CA GLY A 187 13.88 -2.91 26.81
C GLY A 187 15.16 -2.20 26.46
N LYS A 188 16.12 -2.90 25.83
CA LYS A 188 17.40 -2.36 25.41
C LYS A 188 17.67 -2.65 23.94
N ILE A 189 18.07 -1.63 23.19
CA ILE A 189 18.57 -1.77 21.83
C ILE A 189 20.09 -1.96 21.91
N VAL A 190 20.54 -3.21 21.73
CA VAL A 190 21.99 -3.53 21.83
C VAL A 190 22.75 -3.22 20.56
N ASN A 191 22.06 -3.10 19.43
CA ASN A 191 22.59 -2.59 18.17
C ASN A 191 21.47 -2.04 17.29
N GLU A 192 21.78 -1.00 16.54
CA GLU A 192 20.94 -0.46 15.48
C GLU A 192 21.79 -0.30 14.23
N THR A 193 21.43 -1.02 13.18
CA THR A 193 22.13 -0.99 11.90
C THR A 193 21.16 -0.57 10.80
N LEU A 194 21.47 0.54 10.13
CA LEU A 194 20.77 0.99 8.94
C LEU A 194 21.57 0.59 7.71
N TYR A 195 21.01 -0.27 6.86
CA TYR A 195 21.68 -0.76 5.66
C TYR A 195 21.36 0.10 4.43
N THR A 196 22.28 0.15 3.48
CA THR A 196 22.02 0.77 2.18
C THR A 196 21.20 -0.19 1.32
N ALA A 197 20.09 0.32 0.73
CA ALA A 197 19.24 -0.47 -0.17
C ALA A 197 19.98 -0.87 -1.47
N GLY A 198 19.56 -1.99 -2.07
CA GLY A 198 20.07 -2.44 -3.37
C GLY A 198 21.46 -3.09 -3.35
N GLN A 199 22.00 -3.46 -2.18
CA GLN A 199 23.24 -4.23 -2.09
C GLN A 199 23.02 -5.69 -2.54
N SER A 200 24.06 -6.30 -3.11
CA SER A 200 24.07 -7.73 -3.47
C SER A 200 24.23 -8.66 -2.26
N THR A 201 24.70 -8.13 -1.12
CA THR A 201 24.93 -8.84 0.13
C THR A 201 24.77 -7.92 1.34
N TYR A 202 24.30 -8.45 2.44
CA TYR A 202 24.11 -7.77 3.74
C TYR A 202 24.86 -8.49 4.86
N ARG A 203 25.82 -9.36 4.53
CA ARG A 203 26.58 -10.17 5.52
C ARG A 203 27.31 -9.33 6.54
N ARG A 204 27.83 -8.18 6.14
CA ARG A 204 28.50 -7.24 7.03
C ARG A 204 27.55 -6.73 8.11
N GLU A 205 26.40 -6.25 7.73
CA GLU A 205 25.38 -5.72 8.62
C GLU A 205 24.83 -6.83 9.52
N LEU A 206 24.55 -8.02 8.97
CA LEU A 206 24.13 -9.20 9.73
C LEU A 206 25.15 -9.63 10.77
N GLN A 207 26.45 -9.67 10.43
CA GLN A 207 27.51 -9.96 11.39
C GLN A 207 27.64 -8.88 12.47
N GLN A 208 27.40 -7.61 12.11
CA GLN A 208 27.44 -6.50 13.06
C GLN A 208 26.37 -6.65 14.14
N ILE A 209 25.10 -6.91 13.75
CA ILE A 209 24.02 -7.12 14.72
C ILE A 209 24.20 -8.40 15.55
N ALA A 210 24.73 -9.46 14.93
CA ALA A 210 24.95 -10.74 15.61
C ALA A 210 26.01 -10.69 16.73
N ARG A 211 27.07 -9.88 16.58
CA ARG A 211 28.14 -9.71 17.58
C ARG A 211 27.63 -9.24 18.93
N THR A 212 26.50 -8.55 18.96
CA THR A 212 25.89 -8.03 20.21
C THR A 212 25.08 -9.06 20.97
N LYS A 213 24.91 -10.28 20.42
CA LYS A 213 24.19 -11.40 21.02
C LYS A 213 22.81 -11.02 21.56
N PRO A 214 21.91 -10.49 20.71
CA PRO A 214 20.57 -10.08 21.13
C PRO A 214 19.70 -11.29 21.48
N ASP A 215 18.57 -11.02 22.17
CA ASP A 215 17.53 -12.02 22.42
C ASP A 215 16.72 -12.30 21.13
N ALA A 216 16.55 -11.24 20.32
CA ALA A 216 15.84 -11.28 19.04
C ALA A 216 16.37 -10.23 18.08
N TYR A 217 16.16 -10.48 16.78
CA TYR A 217 16.41 -9.51 15.71
C TYR A 217 15.09 -8.86 15.31
N ILE A 218 15.00 -7.53 15.45
CA ILE A 218 13.89 -6.71 14.94
C ILE A 218 14.33 -6.18 13.58
N TYR A 219 13.54 -6.45 12.52
CA TYR A 219 13.96 -6.00 11.21
C TYR A 219 12.78 -5.54 10.35
N THR A 220 13.10 -4.82 9.32
CA THR A 220 12.22 -4.54 8.20
C THR A 220 13.03 -4.44 6.93
N ALA A 221 12.48 -4.91 5.81
CA ALA A 221 13.16 -4.89 4.52
C ALA A 221 12.14 -4.92 3.39
N TYR A 222 12.51 -4.37 2.24
CA TYR A 222 11.66 -4.39 1.04
C TYR A 222 11.95 -5.64 0.20
N GLY A 223 10.95 -6.19 -0.46
CA GLY A 223 10.96 -7.11 -1.57
C GLY A 223 12.22 -7.98 -1.71
N GLN A 224 12.97 -7.79 -2.78
CA GLN A 224 14.18 -8.58 -3.08
C GLN A 224 15.29 -8.44 -2.03
N GLU A 225 15.42 -7.28 -1.37
CA GLU A 225 16.39 -7.09 -0.29
C GLU A 225 16.10 -8.06 0.87
N SER A 226 14.82 -8.21 1.21
CA SER A 226 14.40 -9.10 2.29
C SER A 226 14.77 -10.56 2.01
N ALA A 227 14.62 -11.00 0.76
CA ALA A 227 15.03 -12.35 0.37
C ALA A 227 16.53 -12.59 0.54
N VAL A 228 17.36 -11.60 0.21
CA VAL A 228 18.83 -11.67 0.41
C VAL A 228 19.16 -11.69 1.89
N ILE A 229 18.60 -10.76 2.68
CA ILE A 229 18.83 -10.66 4.14
C ILE A 229 18.44 -11.97 4.82
N ASN A 230 17.25 -12.49 4.53
CA ASN A 230 16.73 -13.71 5.15
C ASN A 230 17.55 -14.94 4.78
N ARG A 231 17.98 -15.07 3.53
CA ARG A 231 18.86 -16.14 3.09
C ARG A 231 20.23 -16.08 3.80
N GLU A 232 20.86 -14.91 3.81
CA GLU A 232 22.16 -14.75 4.43
C GLU A 232 22.12 -14.88 5.96
N ALA A 233 21.04 -14.47 6.60
CA ALA A 233 20.81 -14.72 8.02
C ALA A 233 20.76 -16.22 8.34
N LEU A 234 20.10 -17.02 7.48
CA LEU A 234 20.07 -18.48 7.60
C LEU A 234 21.48 -19.08 7.41
N GLU A 235 22.19 -18.67 6.35
CA GLU A 235 23.56 -19.14 6.03
C GLU A 235 24.57 -18.80 7.13
N LEU A 236 24.37 -17.69 7.84
CA LEU A 236 25.22 -17.27 8.98
C LEU A 236 24.81 -17.90 10.31
N GLY A 237 23.79 -18.78 10.33
CA GLY A 237 23.31 -19.43 11.55
C GLY A 237 22.57 -18.50 12.52
N LEU A 238 22.06 -17.35 12.05
CA LEU A 238 21.40 -16.37 12.91
C LEU A 238 19.91 -16.69 13.16
N ARG A 239 19.44 -17.86 12.72
CA ARG A 239 18.07 -18.33 12.92
C ARG A 239 17.87 -19.12 14.21
N ASP A 240 18.91 -19.25 15.02
CA ASP A 240 18.85 -19.77 16.40
C ASP A 240 18.11 -18.80 17.35
N LYS A 241 17.98 -17.53 16.95
CA LYS A 241 17.24 -16.48 17.64
C LYS A 241 15.97 -16.09 16.87
N PRO A 242 14.94 -15.62 17.58
CA PRO A 242 13.74 -15.09 16.92
C PRO A 242 14.05 -13.92 15.99
N TRP A 243 13.42 -13.93 14.82
CA TRP A 243 13.34 -12.82 13.88
C TRP A 243 11.94 -12.24 13.92
N TYR A 244 11.84 -10.97 14.22
CA TYR A 244 10.58 -10.21 14.29
C TYR A 244 10.57 -9.14 13.22
N ALA A 245 9.67 -9.26 12.27
CA ALA A 245 9.51 -8.30 11.18
C ALA A 245 8.47 -7.23 11.51
N ILE A 246 8.84 -5.98 11.33
CA ILE A 246 7.88 -4.88 11.26
C ILE A 246 7.37 -4.85 9.82
N LEU A 247 6.05 -5.05 9.62
CA LEU A 247 5.38 -5.34 8.36
C LEU A 247 5.85 -6.68 7.75
N LEU A 248 5.36 -7.77 8.36
CA LEU A 248 5.80 -9.13 8.07
C LEU A 248 5.59 -9.55 6.61
N SER A 249 4.42 -9.25 6.02
CA SER A 249 4.13 -9.62 4.64
C SER A 249 5.06 -8.93 3.65
N MET A 250 5.37 -7.67 3.89
CA MET A 250 6.35 -6.90 3.13
C MET A 250 7.75 -7.51 3.22
N SER A 251 8.19 -7.78 4.46
CA SER A 251 9.53 -8.31 4.74
C SER A 251 9.73 -9.76 4.31
N LEU A 252 8.67 -10.42 3.85
CA LEU A 252 8.73 -11.81 3.36
C LEU A 252 8.23 -11.98 1.93
N SER A 253 7.82 -10.92 1.24
CA SER A 253 7.15 -10.98 -0.08
C SER A 253 7.91 -11.77 -1.14
N ASP A 254 9.21 -11.72 -1.13
CA ASP A 254 10.10 -12.43 -2.06
C ASP A 254 10.97 -13.50 -1.38
N THR A 255 10.75 -13.75 -0.08
CA THR A 255 11.51 -14.74 0.69
C THR A 255 10.93 -16.15 0.48
N PRO A 256 11.74 -17.15 0.07
CA PRO A 256 11.28 -18.55 -0.04
C PRO A 256 10.66 -19.07 1.24
N ALA A 257 9.59 -19.87 1.11
CA ALA A 257 8.79 -20.33 2.23
C ALA A 257 9.59 -21.09 3.31
N ASN A 258 10.55 -21.92 2.88
CA ASN A 258 11.43 -22.67 3.80
C ASN A 258 12.38 -21.75 4.59
N ILE A 259 12.73 -20.59 4.06
CA ILE A 259 13.55 -19.56 4.74
C ILE A 259 12.68 -18.68 5.64
N ALA A 260 11.45 -18.38 5.22
CA ALA A 260 10.51 -17.55 5.99
C ALA A 260 9.92 -18.25 7.22
N GLN A 261 9.91 -19.60 7.24
CA GLN A 261 9.27 -20.41 8.28
C GLN A 261 9.67 -20.00 9.69
N GLY A 262 8.65 -19.80 10.55
CA GLY A 262 8.82 -19.47 11.97
C GLY A 262 9.12 -18.00 12.26
N GLN A 263 9.22 -17.14 11.26
CA GLN A 263 9.38 -15.70 11.52
C GLN A 263 8.12 -15.11 12.16
N LEU A 264 8.34 -14.24 13.12
CA LEU A 264 7.32 -13.48 13.84
C LEU A 264 7.22 -12.08 13.29
N GLY A 265 6.12 -11.40 13.55
CA GLY A 265 6.02 -9.99 13.22
C GLY A 265 4.63 -9.41 13.45
N MET A 266 4.50 -8.17 13.04
CA MET A 266 3.24 -7.46 12.99
C MET A 266 2.91 -7.03 11.57
N GLU A 267 1.64 -6.71 11.34
CA GLU A 267 1.19 -6.20 10.05
C GLU A 267 0.04 -5.20 10.24
N VAL A 268 -0.15 -4.33 9.26
CA VAL A 268 -1.40 -3.60 9.14
C VAL A 268 -2.48 -4.57 8.61
N GLY A 269 -3.61 -4.68 9.30
CA GLY A 269 -4.69 -5.57 8.88
C GLY A 269 -5.31 -5.08 7.57
N SER A 270 -5.53 -5.99 6.62
CA SER A 270 -6.07 -5.65 5.31
C SER A 270 -7.40 -6.31 4.96
N PHE A 271 -7.89 -7.24 5.81
CA PHE A 271 -9.17 -7.95 5.56
C PHE A 271 -10.00 -8.06 6.84
N VAL A 272 -9.92 -7.06 7.69
CA VAL A 272 -10.58 -7.03 9.00
C VAL A 272 -11.96 -6.40 8.97
N GLY A 273 -12.32 -5.75 7.85
CA GLY A 273 -13.63 -5.14 7.66
C GLY A 273 -14.72 -6.17 7.33
N PRO A 274 -15.99 -5.76 7.41
CA PRO A 274 -17.14 -6.66 7.16
C PRO A 274 -17.13 -7.26 5.74
N THR A 275 -16.55 -6.56 4.77
CA THR A 275 -16.43 -7.00 3.38
C THR A 275 -15.08 -7.65 3.06
N GLY A 276 -14.18 -7.77 4.05
CA GLY A 276 -12.82 -8.26 3.86
C GLY A 276 -12.75 -9.68 3.31
N LYS A 277 -13.59 -10.60 3.83
CA LYS A 277 -13.65 -11.96 3.31
C LYS A 277 -14.11 -12.01 1.86
N ALA A 278 -15.17 -11.30 1.51
CA ALA A 278 -15.69 -11.27 0.13
C ALA A 278 -14.65 -10.71 -0.85
N TYR A 279 -13.90 -9.68 -0.44
CA TYR A 279 -12.79 -9.15 -1.22
C TYR A 279 -11.67 -10.20 -1.43
N ALA A 280 -11.25 -10.88 -0.37
CA ALA A 280 -10.22 -11.91 -0.46
C ALA A 280 -10.64 -13.06 -1.39
N ASP A 281 -11.89 -13.52 -1.28
CA ASP A 281 -12.47 -14.56 -2.13
C ASP A 281 -12.52 -14.09 -3.61
N ALA A 282 -12.95 -12.86 -3.87
CA ALA A 282 -13.00 -12.29 -5.22
C ALA A 282 -11.60 -12.14 -5.85
N PHE A 283 -10.61 -11.71 -5.06
CA PHE A 283 -9.22 -11.61 -5.51
C PHE A 283 -8.68 -12.99 -5.90
N ALA A 284 -8.82 -13.98 -5.02
CA ALA A 284 -8.37 -15.35 -5.29
C ALA A 284 -9.11 -15.99 -6.48
N ALA A 285 -10.40 -15.76 -6.62
CA ALA A 285 -11.18 -16.25 -7.75
C ALA A 285 -10.70 -15.67 -9.08
N LYS A 286 -10.38 -14.37 -9.12
CA LYS A 286 -9.94 -13.68 -10.34
C LYS A 286 -8.51 -14.03 -10.73
N TYR A 287 -7.58 -14.03 -9.78
CA TYR A 287 -6.15 -14.15 -10.05
C TYR A 287 -5.58 -15.55 -9.82
N LYS A 288 -6.39 -16.49 -9.28
CA LYS A 288 -5.98 -17.86 -8.94
C LYS A 288 -4.84 -17.95 -7.93
N GLU A 289 -4.58 -16.84 -7.26
CA GLU A 289 -3.55 -16.67 -6.22
C GLU A 289 -4.13 -15.86 -5.07
N GLY A 290 -3.60 -16.07 -3.85
CA GLY A 290 -3.85 -15.17 -2.72
C GLY A 290 -3.01 -13.91 -2.82
N MET A 291 -3.39 -12.89 -2.05
CA MET A 291 -2.60 -11.67 -1.91
C MET A 291 -1.29 -11.94 -1.18
N LYS A 292 -0.22 -11.29 -1.62
CA LYS A 292 1.11 -11.42 -1.04
C LYS A 292 1.37 -10.39 0.05
N THR A 293 0.67 -9.23 -0.03
CA THR A 293 0.87 -8.13 0.92
C THR A 293 -0.44 -7.58 1.45
N SER A 294 -0.38 -6.92 2.60
CA SER A 294 -1.52 -6.23 3.22
C SER A 294 -1.97 -4.98 2.46
N TYR A 295 -1.11 -4.40 1.62
CA TYR A 295 -1.39 -3.13 0.93
C TYR A 295 -2.51 -3.20 -0.10
N THR A 296 -2.81 -4.40 -0.58
CA THR A 296 -3.89 -4.65 -1.55
C THR A 296 -5.24 -4.15 -1.05
N GLY A 297 -5.59 -4.38 0.21
CA GLY A 297 -6.83 -3.90 0.81
C GLY A 297 -6.91 -2.38 0.89
N TYR A 298 -5.78 -1.73 1.21
CA TYR A 298 -5.70 -0.26 1.27
C TYR A 298 -5.86 0.38 -0.11
N ALA A 299 -5.26 -0.21 -1.14
CA ALA A 299 -5.44 0.26 -2.51
C ALA A 299 -6.89 0.07 -3.00
N TYR A 300 -7.48 -1.08 -2.67
CA TYR A 300 -8.89 -1.35 -2.99
C TYR A 300 -9.82 -0.31 -2.35
N ASP A 301 -9.69 -0.08 -1.04
CA ASP A 301 -10.47 0.92 -0.32
C ASP A 301 -10.24 2.33 -0.88
N ALA A 302 -9.00 2.70 -1.20
CA ALA A 302 -8.68 4.02 -1.76
C ALA A 302 -9.39 4.28 -3.09
N VAL A 303 -9.46 3.28 -3.97
CA VAL A 303 -10.18 3.38 -5.26
C VAL A 303 -11.69 3.54 -5.02
N LEU A 304 -12.29 2.71 -4.15
CA LEU A 304 -13.71 2.79 -3.84
C LEU A 304 -14.08 4.10 -3.13
N MET A 305 -13.26 4.57 -2.20
CA MET A 305 -13.45 5.85 -1.52
C MET A 305 -13.36 7.02 -2.49
N THR A 306 -12.43 6.96 -3.46
CA THR A 306 -12.29 7.97 -4.52
C THR A 306 -13.55 8.01 -5.39
N ALA A 307 -14.03 6.86 -5.85
CA ALA A 307 -15.25 6.77 -6.65
C ALA A 307 -16.46 7.38 -5.90
N LYS A 308 -16.66 7.01 -4.63
CA LYS A 308 -17.71 7.59 -3.77
C LYS A 308 -17.54 9.10 -3.55
N ALA A 309 -16.30 9.58 -3.44
CA ALA A 309 -16.04 11.00 -3.24
C ALA A 309 -16.36 11.82 -4.48
N ILE A 310 -16.03 11.31 -5.68
CA ILE A 310 -16.36 11.95 -6.95
C ILE A 310 -17.88 11.98 -7.16
N ASP A 311 -18.59 10.87 -6.92
CA ASP A 311 -20.06 10.83 -6.99
C ASP A 311 -20.70 11.83 -6.03
N LYS A 312 -20.23 11.87 -4.78
CA LYS A 312 -20.72 12.81 -3.77
C LYS A 312 -20.43 14.27 -4.14
N ALA A 313 -19.29 14.55 -4.74
CA ALA A 313 -18.92 15.89 -5.22
C ALA A 313 -19.74 16.31 -6.44
N GLY A 314 -20.29 15.34 -7.21
CA GLY A 314 -20.91 15.61 -8.51
C GLY A 314 -19.94 16.18 -9.54
N SER A 315 -18.64 16.06 -9.33
CA SER A 315 -17.59 16.72 -10.10
C SER A 315 -16.25 15.98 -9.97
N THR A 316 -15.40 16.16 -10.98
CA THR A 316 -13.97 15.77 -10.96
C THR A 316 -13.04 16.93 -10.60
N ASP A 317 -13.55 18.06 -10.13
CA ASP A 317 -12.73 19.14 -9.59
C ASP A 317 -11.98 18.66 -8.33
N PRO A 318 -10.63 18.77 -8.27
CA PRO A 318 -9.87 18.22 -7.16
C PRO A 318 -10.25 18.78 -5.78
N ALA A 319 -10.61 20.07 -5.70
CA ALA A 319 -10.99 20.70 -4.43
C ALA A 319 -12.35 20.20 -3.95
N ALA A 320 -13.31 20.02 -4.88
CA ALA A 320 -14.61 19.42 -4.57
C ALA A 320 -14.46 17.94 -4.13
N VAL A 321 -13.63 17.18 -4.82
CA VAL A 321 -13.32 15.77 -4.48
C VAL A 321 -12.63 15.68 -3.12
N GLN A 322 -11.68 16.58 -2.81
CA GLN A 322 -11.02 16.65 -1.50
C GLN A 322 -12.02 16.87 -0.37
N ALA A 323 -12.95 17.82 -0.55
CA ALA A 323 -13.99 18.10 0.44
C ALA A 323 -14.92 16.90 0.64
N ALA A 324 -15.35 16.25 -0.45
CA ALA A 324 -16.18 15.05 -0.41
C ALA A 324 -15.44 13.85 0.22
N LEU A 325 -14.15 13.68 -0.05
CA LEU A 325 -13.33 12.61 0.53
C LEU A 325 -13.19 12.76 2.06
N LYS A 326 -13.09 13.98 2.57
CA LYS A 326 -13.17 14.26 4.02
C LYS A 326 -14.46 13.72 4.64
N ASP A 327 -15.57 13.91 3.96
CA ASP A 327 -16.86 13.42 4.43
C ASP A 327 -17.00 11.88 4.32
N VAL A 328 -16.57 11.30 3.20
CA VAL A 328 -16.50 9.83 3.02
C VAL A 328 -15.65 9.20 4.11
N GLY A 329 -14.53 9.84 4.44
CA GLY A 329 -13.59 9.39 5.46
C GLY A 329 -14.00 9.68 6.92
N LYS A 330 -15.25 10.05 7.21
CA LYS A 330 -15.76 10.15 8.60
C LYS A 330 -16.22 8.81 9.18
N GLY A 331 -16.33 7.77 8.37
CA GLY A 331 -16.80 6.45 8.80
C GLY A 331 -17.05 5.51 7.65
N TYR A 332 -16.07 5.36 6.75
CA TYR A 332 -16.17 4.43 5.64
C TYR A 332 -15.94 2.99 6.11
N ASP A 333 -16.85 2.08 5.77
CA ASP A 333 -16.72 0.65 6.04
C ASP A 333 -15.98 -0.03 4.87
N GLY A 334 -14.65 -0.12 5.01
CA GLY A 334 -13.76 -0.70 4.02
C GLY A 334 -13.43 -2.17 4.28
N VAL A 335 -12.73 -2.79 3.34
CA VAL A 335 -12.16 -4.14 3.52
C VAL A 335 -11.05 -4.12 4.58
N THR A 336 -10.39 -2.97 4.77
CA THR A 336 -9.39 -2.74 5.81
C THR A 336 -9.99 -2.35 7.16
N GLY A 337 -11.30 -2.54 7.36
CA GLY A 337 -12.02 -2.11 8.54
C GLY A 337 -12.58 -0.69 8.41
N LYS A 338 -13.07 -0.16 9.53
CA LYS A 338 -13.63 1.18 9.54
C LYS A 338 -12.54 2.23 9.33
N VAL A 339 -12.72 3.07 8.34
CA VAL A 339 -11.83 4.20 8.04
C VAL A 339 -12.46 5.46 8.60
N ALA A 340 -11.73 6.13 9.49
CA ALA A 340 -12.04 7.47 9.95
C ALA A 340 -10.75 8.29 9.94
N PHE A 341 -10.80 9.50 9.37
CA PHE A 341 -9.68 10.42 9.39
C PHE A 341 -9.85 11.46 10.49
N ASP A 342 -8.75 11.82 11.14
CA ASP A 342 -8.66 12.98 12.01
C ASP A 342 -8.59 14.29 11.20
N ASP A 343 -8.51 15.43 11.89
CA ASP A 343 -8.39 16.74 11.23
C ASP A 343 -7.12 16.86 10.37
N GLY A 344 -6.08 16.12 10.71
CA GLY A 344 -4.84 15.98 9.94
C GLY A 344 -4.91 15.00 8.77
N ARG A 345 -6.09 14.40 8.51
CA ARG A 345 -6.32 13.37 7.47
C ARG A 345 -5.51 12.09 7.69
N GLN A 346 -5.21 11.79 8.96
CA GLN A 346 -4.59 10.54 9.36
C GLN A 346 -5.67 9.55 9.79
N ARG A 347 -5.51 8.29 9.45
CA ARG A 347 -6.40 7.25 9.95
C ARG A 347 -6.32 7.16 11.49
N ILE A 348 -7.47 7.26 12.16
CA ILE A 348 -7.54 7.31 13.63
C ILE A 348 -7.13 5.98 14.24
N ASP A 349 -7.77 4.88 13.82
CA ASP A 349 -7.58 3.55 14.37
C ASP A 349 -7.18 2.55 13.26
N PRO A 350 -5.91 2.58 12.80
CA PRO A 350 -5.45 1.58 11.86
C PRO A 350 -5.41 0.21 12.54
N PRO A 351 -5.92 -0.84 11.89
CA PRO A 351 -5.85 -2.19 12.47
C PRO A 351 -4.43 -2.73 12.39
N TYR A 352 -3.93 -3.26 13.50
CA TYR A 352 -2.68 -4.01 13.54
C TYR A 352 -2.93 -5.44 14.01
N ALA A 353 -2.13 -6.38 13.50
CA ALA A 353 -2.24 -7.80 13.82
C ALA A 353 -0.88 -8.37 14.23
N LYS A 354 -0.88 -9.26 15.23
CA LYS A 354 0.26 -10.08 15.63
C LYS A 354 0.29 -11.34 14.77
N LEU A 355 1.37 -11.54 14.02
CA LEU A 355 1.45 -12.55 12.97
C LEU A 355 2.70 -13.42 13.08
N LYS A 356 2.65 -14.58 12.43
CA LYS A 356 3.79 -15.46 12.15
C LYS A 356 3.71 -15.99 10.72
N TYR A 357 4.85 -16.42 10.21
CA TYR A 357 4.91 -17.17 8.96
C TYR A 357 4.90 -18.66 9.28
N ASP A 358 3.89 -19.39 8.81
CA ASP A 358 3.71 -20.80 9.10
C ASP A 358 3.02 -21.51 7.93
N GLY A 359 3.51 -22.70 7.57
CA GLY A 359 2.92 -23.51 6.51
C GLY A 359 2.82 -22.82 5.16
N GLY A 360 3.79 -21.99 4.79
CA GLY A 360 3.84 -21.30 3.50
C GLY A 360 3.05 -19.99 3.43
N LYS A 361 2.51 -19.49 4.53
CA LYS A 361 1.68 -18.26 4.58
C LYS A 361 1.83 -17.49 5.89
N VAL A 362 1.48 -16.22 5.83
CA VAL A 362 1.33 -15.37 7.01
C VAL A 362 0.00 -15.68 7.69
N VAL A 363 0.04 -15.98 8.99
CA VAL A 363 -1.15 -16.34 9.79
C VAL A 363 -1.16 -15.59 11.12
N PRO A 364 -2.34 -15.38 11.75
CA PRO A 364 -2.43 -14.83 13.09
C PRO A 364 -1.66 -15.65 14.11
N ARG A 365 -1.14 -14.97 15.13
CA ARG A 365 -0.42 -15.55 16.25
C ARG A 365 -1.19 -15.35 17.55
#